data_17ad88b22b6433ef921915a2a5ca5060
#
_entry.id   17ad88b22b6433ef921915a2a5ca5060
#
_cell.length_a   1.000
_cell.length_b   1.000
_cell.length_c   1.000
_cell.angle_alpha   90.00
_cell.angle_beta   90.00
_cell.angle_gamma   90.00
#
_symmetry.space_group_name_H-M   'P 1'
#
loop_
_entity.id
_entity.type
_entity.pdbx_description
1 polymer ?
#
loop_
_entity_poly.entity_id
_entity_poly.type
_entity_poly.pdbx_seq_one_letter_code
_entity_poly.pdbx_strand_id
1 'polypeptide(L)'
;MSEIIPETMSQLEQLDIDPSRPLIITDADEVLLKFMERVEHYLDTIGLWIDLSSFALSTNIKSKETNEPVQVPTLIDDFFAAQTPHIEAAHGASDTLAALSKQAQIMVLTNLPAAHKQARIDNLKGHGIDYPVVVNSGLKGPAVKWLADKTSGPVFFLDDIPHNIDSVAEHAPDVNTIHFIADERLGKLIGKAKGATARIDIWAEAHDFIAGKIADHNA
;
A
#
# COMPACT_ATOMS: atom_id res chain seq x y z
N MET A 1 -9.19 18.71 -9.88
CA MET A 1 -8.60 17.35 -10.08
C MET A 1 -7.18 17.44 -9.58
N SER A 2 -6.77 16.59 -8.65
CA SER A 2 -5.37 16.50 -8.23
C SER A 2 -4.55 15.95 -9.42
N GLU A 3 -3.47 16.66 -9.75
CA GLU A 3 -2.56 16.22 -10.82
C GLU A 3 -1.52 15.26 -10.25
N ILE A 4 -1.00 14.35 -11.10
CA ILE A 4 0.15 13.53 -10.75
C ILE A 4 1.38 14.45 -10.67
N ILE A 5 2.12 14.40 -9.57
CA ILE A 5 3.34 15.21 -9.45
C ILE A 5 4.41 14.77 -10.46
N PRO A 6 5.27 15.67 -10.96
CA PRO A 6 6.26 15.38 -12.00
C PRO A 6 7.17 14.18 -11.69
N GLU A 7 7.59 14.05 -10.43
CA GLU A 7 8.47 12.97 -9.98
C GLU A 7 7.80 11.58 -10.06
N THR A 8 6.50 11.51 -9.73
CA THR A 8 5.70 10.28 -9.89
C THR A 8 5.47 10.00 -11.37
N MET A 9 5.11 11.03 -12.17
CA MET A 9 4.87 10.86 -13.60
C MET A 9 6.10 10.33 -14.32
N SER A 10 7.28 10.89 -14.03
CA SER A 10 8.55 10.42 -14.61
C SER A 10 8.85 8.94 -14.34
N GLN A 11 8.44 8.44 -13.18
CA GLN A 11 8.57 7.02 -12.84
C GLN A 11 7.54 6.15 -13.58
N LEU A 12 6.29 6.61 -13.68
CA LEU A 12 5.22 5.92 -14.40
C LEU A 12 5.55 5.75 -15.90
N GLU A 13 6.10 6.78 -16.53
CA GLU A 13 6.50 6.76 -17.94
C GLU A 13 7.63 5.77 -18.26
N GLN A 14 8.40 5.34 -17.26
CA GLN A 14 9.46 4.35 -17.40
C GLN A 14 8.97 2.91 -17.26
N LEU A 15 7.72 2.70 -16.87
CA LEU A 15 7.16 1.35 -16.72
C LEU A 15 6.86 0.74 -18.09
N ASP A 16 7.26 -0.52 -18.26
CA ASP A 16 6.85 -1.36 -19.38
C ASP A 16 5.59 -2.13 -18.99
N ILE A 17 4.44 -1.65 -19.43
CA ILE A 17 3.13 -2.24 -19.14
C ILE A 17 2.62 -2.97 -20.38
N ASP A 18 2.36 -4.26 -20.26
CA ASP A 18 1.73 -5.06 -21.30
C ASP A 18 0.22 -4.72 -21.37
N PRO A 19 -0.25 -4.12 -22.49
CA PRO A 19 -1.64 -3.72 -22.60
C PRO A 19 -2.63 -4.89 -22.58
N SER A 20 -2.18 -6.11 -22.84
CA SER A 20 -3.04 -7.30 -22.92
C SER A 20 -3.21 -8.04 -21.59
N ARG A 21 -2.41 -7.71 -20.56
CA ARG A 21 -2.40 -8.44 -19.30
C ARG A 21 -3.14 -7.68 -18.20
N PRO A 22 -3.85 -8.39 -17.30
CA PRO A 22 -4.35 -7.82 -16.05
C PRO A 22 -3.25 -7.10 -15.26
N LEU A 23 -3.61 -6.05 -14.51
CA LEU A 23 -2.67 -5.25 -13.72
C LEU A 23 -3.08 -5.22 -12.26
N ILE A 24 -2.14 -5.57 -11.37
CA ILE A 24 -2.29 -5.46 -9.92
C ILE A 24 -1.39 -4.32 -9.45
N ILE A 25 -2.00 -3.30 -8.84
CA ILE A 25 -1.35 -2.16 -8.23
C ILE A 25 -1.56 -2.28 -6.72
N THR A 26 -0.50 -2.38 -5.95
CA THR A 26 -0.59 -2.55 -4.50
C THR A 26 0.18 -1.48 -3.76
N ASP A 27 -0.34 -0.99 -2.63
CA ASP A 27 0.47 -0.25 -1.68
C ASP A 27 1.50 -1.17 -1.02
N ALA A 28 2.46 -0.58 -0.31
CA ALA A 28 3.46 -1.31 0.45
C ALA A 28 3.14 -1.37 1.94
N ASP A 29 2.99 -0.19 2.58
CA ASP A 29 2.83 -0.08 4.02
C ASP A 29 1.44 -0.56 4.45
N GLU A 30 1.37 -1.41 5.46
CA GLU A 30 0.16 -2.05 5.98
C GLU A 30 -0.63 -2.91 4.96
N VAL A 31 -0.03 -3.15 3.78
CA VAL A 31 -0.56 -4.08 2.75
C VAL A 31 0.43 -5.21 2.51
N LEU A 32 1.61 -4.92 1.96
CA LEU A 32 2.70 -5.87 1.73
C LEU A 32 3.60 -6.05 2.94
N LEU A 33 3.65 -5.03 3.79
CA LEU A 33 4.58 -4.89 4.91
C LEU A 33 3.80 -4.60 6.20
N LYS A 34 4.31 -5.10 7.32
CA LYS A 34 3.78 -4.86 8.68
C LYS A 34 4.26 -3.50 9.20
N PHE A 35 3.73 -2.44 8.62
CA PHE A 35 4.19 -1.08 8.90
C PHE A 35 3.95 -0.69 10.36
N MET A 36 2.74 -0.90 10.89
CA MET A 36 2.38 -0.50 12.25
C MET A 36 3.19 -1.25 13.30
N GLU A 37 3.41 -2.55 13.12
CA GLU A 37 4.26 -3.35 14.04
C GLU A 37 5.68 -2.76 14.12
N ARG A 38 6.22 -2.31 12.98
CA ARG A 38 7.54 -1.68 12.93
C ARG A 38 7.54 -0.27 13.53
N VAL A 39 6.47 0.51 13.34
CA VAL A 39 6.30 1.82 13.98
C VAL A 39 6.26 1.67 15.50
N GLU A 40 5.49 0.73 16.04
CA GLU A 40 5.46 0.46 17.49
C GLU A 40 6.84 0.11 18.04
N HIS A 41 7.58 -0.76 17.33
CA HIS A 41 8.94 -1.11 17.71
C HIS A 41 9.86 0.10 17.72
N TYR A 42 9.81 0.95 16.69
CA TYR A 42 10.62 2.16 16.62
C TYR A 42 10.28 3.15 17.73
N LEU A 43 9.00 3.41 17.97
CA LEU A 43 8.55 4.27 19.06
C LEU A 43 9.04 3.77 20.42
N ASP A 44 9.03 2.44 20.63
CA ASP A 44 9.56 1.82 21.85
C ASP A 44 11.02 2.20 22.10
N THR A 45 11.85 2.22 21.05
CA THR A 45 13.29 2.55 21.17
C THR A 45 13.57 4.01 21.57
N ILE A 46 12.60 4.90 21.33
CA ILE A 46 12.72 6.33 21.64
C ILE A 46 11.85 6.76 22.83
N GLY A 47 11.37 5.81 23.63
CA GLY A 47 10.59 6.07 24.85
C GLY A 47 9.14 6.51 24.59
N LEU A 48 8.62 6.23 23.41
CA LEU A 48 7.24 6.55 23.01
C LEU A 48 6.43 5.27 22.79
N TRP A 49 5.11 5.43 22.66
CA TRP A 49 4.19 4.39 22.27
C TRP A 49 2.99 4.97 21.51
N ILE A 50 2.27 4.17 20.76
CA ILE A 50 1.07 4.60 20.04
C ILE A 50 -0.17 3.93 20.63
N ASP A 51 -1.20 4.74 20.87
CA ASP A 51 -2.51 4.27 21.34
C ASP A 51 -3.37 3.91 20.11
N LEU A 52 -3.57 2.62 19.87
CA LEU A 52 -4.39 2.12 18.76
C LEU A 52 -5.90 2.17 19.07
N SER A 53 -6.36 3.22 19.74
CA SER A 53 -7.79 3.47 19.98
C SER A 53 -8.51 4.08 18.76
N SER A 54 -7.75 4.61 17.78
CA SER A 54 -8.26 5.14 16.52
C SER A 54 -7.19 5.03 15.42
N PHE A 55 -7.63 5.10 14.17
CA PHE A 55 -6.75 5.09 13.00
C PHE A 55 -6.14 6.49 12.74
N ALA A 56 -5.31 6.97 13.68
CA ALA A 56 -4.69 8.29 13.63
C ALA A 56 -3.27 8.27 14.19
N LEU A 57 -2.28 7.96 13.35
CA LEU A 57 -0.89 7.80 13.77
C LEU A 57 -0.36 9.03 14.52
N SER A 58 -0.50 10.22 13.95
CA SER A 58 0.14 11.44 14.45
C SER A 58 -0.44 11.98 15.76
N THR A 59 -1.68 11.66 16.09
CA THR A 59 -2.37 12.19 17.27
C THR A 59 -2.39 11.23 18.46
N ASN A 60 -2.04 9.96 18.22
CA ASN A 60 -2.12 8.90 19.21
C ASN A 60 -0.78 8.52 19.84
N ILE A 61 0.29 9.27 19.54
CA ILE A 61 1.61 9.02 20.11
C ILE A 61 1.70 9.62 21.50
N LYS A 62 2.18 8.83 22.44
CA LYS A 62 2.30 9.18 23.86
C LYS A 62 3.70 8.87 24.39
N SER A 63 4.14 9.65 25.40
CA SER A 63 5.35 9.36 26.18
C SER A 63 5.11 8.13 27.06
N LYS A 64 6.06 7.21 27.12
CA LYS A 64 6.03 6.08 28.07
C LYS A 64 6.19 6.53 29.52
N GLU A 65 6.92 7.62 29.75
CA GLU A 65 7.20 8.14 31.09
C GLU A 65 5.97 8.84 31.69
N THR A 66 5.33 9.73 30.92
CA THR A 66 4.26 10.59 31.43
C THR A 66 2.86 10.15 30.99
N ASN A 67 2.75 9.28 29.99
CA ASN A 67 1.52 8.89 29.31
C ASN A 67 0.76 10.06 28.63
N GLU A 68 1.42 11.20 28.48
CA GLU A 68 0.86 12.37 27.82
C GLU A 68 1.09 12.33 26.30
N PRO A 69 0.20 12.89 25.49
CA PRO A 69 0.39 13.01 24.05
C PRO A 69 1.67 13.77 23.71
N VAL A 70 2.40 13.29 22.72
CA VAL A 70 3.63 13.90 22.22
C VAL A 70 3.51 14.15 20.73
N GLN A 71 3.91 15.35 20.29
CA GLN A 71 4.09 15.65 18.87
C GLN A 71 5.56 15.52 18.50
N VAL A 72 5.84 14.69 17.49
CA VAL A 72 7.18 14.51 16.93
C VAL A 72 7.14 14.88 15.45
N PRO A 73 7.42 16.14 15.08
CA PRO A 73 7.24 16.64 13.72
C PRO A 73 8.04 15.88 12.65
N THR A 74 9.21 15.36 13.02
CA THR A 74 10.11 14.62 12.11
C THR A 74 9.89 13.11 12.14
N LEU A 75 8.91 12.63 12.93
CA LEU A 75 8.77 11.19 13.22
C LEU A 75 8.72 10.32 11.97
N ILE A 76 7.95 10.73 10.98
CA ILE A 76 7.76 9.94 9.74
C ILE A 76 9.07 9.87 8.94
N ASP A 77 9.78 11.00 8.80
CA ASP A 77 11.04 11.03 8.08
C ASP A 77 12.12 10.24 8.82
N ASP A 78 12.24 10.40 10.14
CA ASP A 78 13.17 9.67 11.00
C ASP A 78 12.87 8.17 10.99
N PHE A 79 11.59 7.80 11.04
CA PHE A 79 11.15 6.40 10.94
C PHE A 79 11.58 5.80 9.59
N PHE A 80 11.24 6.40 8.46
CA PHE A 80 11.61 5.85 7.17
C PHE A 80 13.12 5.79 6.97
N ALA A 81 13.85 6.79 7.44
CA ALA A 81 15.32 6.79 7.38
C ALA A 81 15.94 5.62 8.16
N ALA A 82 15.40 5.30 9.33
CA ALA A 82 15.98 4.30 10.22
C ALA A 82 15.38 2.89 10.00
N GLN A 83 14.14 2.77 9.56
CA GLN A 83 13.38 1.52 9.67
C GLN A 83 12.97 0.88 8.34
N THR A 84 12.98 1.61 7.21
CA THR A 84 12.58 1.05 5.90
C THR A 84 13.23 -0.29 5.57
N PRO A 85 14.54 -0.52 5.79
CA PRO A 85 15.18 -1.81 5.50
C PRO A 85 14.72 -2.97 6.40
N HIS A 86 14.04 -2.67 7.50
CA HIS A 86 13.76 -3.61 8.59
C HIS A 86 12.27 -3.95 8.75
N ILE A 87 11.42 -3.48 7.85
CA ILE A 87 9.99 -3.75 7.91
C ILE A 87 9.74 -5.17 7.40
N GLU A 88 9.07 -5.99 8.21
CA GLU A 88 8.74 -7.38 7.88
C GLU A 88 7.59 -7.46 6.87
N ALA A 89 7.58 -8.52 6.05
CA ALA A 89 6.48 -8.74 5.11
C ALA A 89 5.19 -9.16 5.83
N ALA A 90 4.05 -8.72 5.29
CA ALA A 90 2.75 -9.22 5.69
C ALA A 90 2.62 -10.71 5.34
N HIS A 91 1.94 -11.46 6.21
CA HIS A 91 1.81 -12.90 6.04
C HIS A 91 1.13 -13.27 4.71
N GLY A 92 1.79 -14.11 3.91
CA GLY A 92 1.27 -14.59 2.64
C GLY A 92 1.41 -13.63 1.45
N ALA A 93 1.90 -12.39 1.65
CA ALA A 93 2.03 -11.39 0.58
C ALA A 93 2.92 -11.88 -0.56
N SER A 94 4.14 -12.32 -0.25
CA SER A 94 5.12 -12.78 -1.24
C SER A 94 4.60 -13.96 -2.06
N ASP A 95 4.11 -15.01 -1.38
CA ASP A 95 3.63 -16.23 -2.05
C ASP A 95 2.42 -15.95 -2.93
N THR A 96 1.50 -15.11 -2.44
CA THR A 96 0.30 -14.71 -3.19
C THR A 96 0.67 -13.91 -4.44
N LEU A 97 1.54 -12.92 -4.32
CA LEU A 97 1.98 -12.15 -5.48
C LEU A 97 2.74 -13.03 -6.48
N ALA A 98 3.60 -13.95 -6.02
CA ALA A 98 4.28 -14.90 -6.88
C ALA A 98 3.30 -15.83 -7.64
N ALA A 99 2.19 -16.23 -7.02
CA ALA A 99 1.15 -16.99 -7.68
C ALA A 99 0.40 -16.15 -8.74
N LEU A 100 -0.02 -14.92 -8.38
CA LEU A 100 -0.75 -14.01 -9.25
C LEU A 100 0.08 -13.48 -10.42
N SER A 101 1.41 -13.36 -10.27
CA SER A 101 2.31 -12.88 -11.32
C SER A 101 2.33 -13.75 -12.59
N LYS A 102 1.86 -15.00 -12.47
CA LYS A 102 1.73 -15.92 -13.61
C LYS A 102 0.63 -15.48 -14.58
N GLN A 103 -0.38 -14.74 -14.11
CA GLN A 103 -1.54 -14.33 -14.90
C GLN A 103 -1.78 -12.81 -14.94
N ALA A 104 -1.08 -12.04 -14.12
CA ALA A 104 -1.16 -10.58 -14.08
C ALA A 104 0.24 -9.96 -14.02
N GLN A 105 0.37 -8.72 -14.41
CA GLN A 105 1.53 -7.91 -14.10
C GLN A 105 1.30 -7.21 -12.74
N ILE A 106 2.36 -6.99 -11.98
CA ILE A 106 2.28 -6.47 -10.62
C ILE A 106 3.20 -5.26 -10.50
N MET A 107 2.75 -4.24 -9.79
CA MET A 107 3.57 -3.10 -9.41
C MET A 107 3.18 -2.59 -8.02
N VAL A 108 4.11 -1.93 -7.38
CA VAL A 108 3.93 -1.26 -6.09
C VAL A 108 3.83 0.24 -6.29
N LEU A 109 2.77 0.85 -5.77
CA LEU A 109 2.54 2.30 -5.76
C LEU A 109 2.41 2.76 -4.31
N THR A 110 3.47 3.35 -3.75
CA THR A 110 3.57 3.65 -2.32
C THR A 110 3.86 5.12 -2.04
N ASN A 111 3.32 5.62 -0.94
CA ASN A 111 3.60 6.96 -0.45
C ASN A 111 4.70 6.92 0.62
N LEU A 112 5.94 7.21 0.23
CA LEU A 112 7.06 7.39 1.16
C LEU A 112 7.98 8.51 0.63
N PRO A 113 8.82 9.13 1.49
CA PRO A 113 9.78 10.12 1.01
C PRO A 113 10.70 9.53 -0.06
N ALA A 114 10.85 10.22 -1.21
CA ALA A 114 11.56 9.71 -2.38
C ALA A 114 13.00 9.26 -2.09
N ALA A 115 13.65 9.88 -1.09
CA ALA A 115 14.99 9.51 -0.64
C ALA A 115 15.09 8.03 -0.17
N HIS A 116 13.98 7.42 0.25
CA HIS A 116 13.95 6.05 0.77
C HIS A 116 13.46 5.02 -0.25
N LYS A 117 13.25 5.41 -1.52
CA LYS A 117 12.80 4.51 -2.59
C LYS A 117 13.68 3.27 -2.72
N GLN A 118 15.01 3.45 -2.78
CA GLN A 118 15.92 2.32 -2.96
C GLN A 118 15.87 1.37 -1.76
N ALA A 119 15.85 1.91 -0.54
CA ALA A 119 15.72 1.10 0.68
C ALA A 119 14.40 0.28 0.69
N ARG A 120 13.30 0.85 0.18
CA ARG A 120 12.02 0.15 0.02
C ARG A 120 12.11 -0.97 -1.01
N ILE A 121 12.74 -0.73 -2.15
CA ILE A 121 12.97 -1.74 -3.19
C ILE A 121 13.78 -2.91 -2.60
N ASP A 122 14.87 -2.61 -1.91
CA ASP A 122 15.74 -3.62 -1.33
C ASP A 122 15.04 -4.42 -0.22
N ASN A 123 14.24 -3.76 0.61
CA ASN A 123 13.42 -4.40 1.64
C ASN A 123 12.39 -5.38 1.03
N LEU A 124 11.60 -4.92 0.06
CA LEU A 124 10.60 -5.77 -0.63
C LEU A 124 11.29 -6.95 -1.33
N LYS A 125 12.38 -6.71 -2.03
CA LYS A 125 13.18 -7.75 -2.70
C LYS A 125 13.74 -8.77 -1.71
N GLY A 126 14.17 -8.34 -0.53
CA GLY A 126 14.61 -9.22 0.56
C GLY A 126 13.50 -10.19 1.03
N HIS A 127 12.25 -9.84 0.83
CA HIS A 127 11.08 -10.67 1.11
C HIS A 127 10.55 -11.46 -0.11
N GLY A 128 11.27 -11.45 -1.25
CA GLY A 128 10.85 -12.12 -2.48
C GLY A 128 9.80 -11.33 -3.30
N ILE A 129 9.59 -10.06 -2.99
CA ILE A 129 8.67 -9.15 -3.70
C ILE A 129 9.51 -8.26 -4.61
N ASP A 130 9.85 -8.76 -5.80
CA ASP A 130 10.73 -8.08 -6.79
C ASP A 130 9.89 -7.57 -7.98
N TYR A 131 9.09 -6.52 -7.73
CA TYR A 131 8.24 -5.87 -8.73
C TYR A 131 8.59 -4.37 -8.83
N PRO A 132 8.23 -3.70 -9.95
CA PRO A 132 8.44 -2.25 -10.09
C PRO A 132 7.82 -1.47 -8.93
N VAL A 133 8.57 -0.52 -8.37
CA VAL A 133 8.14 0.37 -7.29
C VAL A 133 8.09 1.80 -7.79
N VAL A 134 6.92 2.41 -7.67
CA VAL A 134 6.68 3.83 -7.94
C VAL A 134 6.39 4.53 -6.63
N VAL A 135 7.13 5.60 -6.36
CA VAL A 135 6.88 6.49 -5.24
C VAL A 135 5.88 7.57 -5.68
N ASN A 136 4.81 7.69 -4.92
CA ASN A 136 3.77 8.68 -5.11
C ASN A 136 3.76 9.69 -3.95
N SER A 137 3.09 10.79 -4.14
CA SER A 137 2.77 11.76 -3.09
C SER A 137 1.34 12.23 -3.24
N GLY A 138 0.60 12.26 -2.15
CA GLY A 138 -0.83 12.59 -2.15
C GLY A 138 -1.72 11.42 -2.54
N LEU A 139 -2.94 11.72 -3.01
CA LEU A 139 -3.92 10.71 -3.38
C LEU A 139 -3.49 9.89 -4.60
N LYS A 140 -3.74 8.59 -4.59
CA LYS A 140 -3.29 7.65 -5.62
C LYS A 140 -4.22 7.56 -6.85
N GLY A 141 -5.43 8.12 -6.77
CA GLY A 141 -6.43 8.03 -7.85
C GLY A 141 -5.91 8.43 -9.23
N PRO A 142 -5.29 9.62 -9.41
CA PRO A 142 -4.76 10.04 -10.70
C PRO A 142 -3.68 9.08 -11.27
N ALA A 143 -2.77 8.59 -10.42
CA ALA A 143 -1.72 7.66 -10.85
C ALA A 143 -2.30 6.30 -11.25
N VAL A 144 -3.26 5.76 -10.46
CA VAL A 144 -3.96 4.51 -10.79
C VAL A 144 -4.77 4.65 -12.07
N LYS A 145 -5.45 5.79 -12.29
CA LYS A 145 -6.14 6.07 -13.56
C LYS A 145 -5.20 6.03 -14.75
N TRP A 146 -4.05 6.70 -14.65
CA TRP A 146 -3.03 6.69 -15.70
C TRP A 146 -2.54 5.28 -16.04
N LEU A 147 -2.34 4.45 -15.02
CA LEU A 147 -1.95 3.05 -15.16
C LEU A 147 -3.06 2.19 -15.77
N ALA A 148 -4.31 2.36 -15.30
CA ALA A 148 -5.46 1.62 -15.80
C ALA A 148 -5.70 1.88 -17.29
N ASP A 149 -5.45 3.09 -17.77
CA ASP A 149 -5.58 3.44 -19.19
C ASP A 149 -4.54 2.77 -20.10
N LYS A 150 -3.52 2.10 -19.53
CA LYS A 150 -2.48 1.40 -20.26
C LYS A 150 -2.79 -0.07 -20.56
N THR A 151 -3.80 -0.64 -19.92
CA THR A 151 -4.19 -2.04 -20.14
C THR A 151 -5.68 -2.17 -20.47
N SER A 152 -6.03 -3.17 -21.27
CA SER A 152 -7.41 -3.58 -21.54
C SER A 152 -7.89 -4.70 -20.60
N GLY A 153 -6.99 -5.29 -19.83
CA GLY A 153 -7.31 -6.31 -18.84
C GLY A 153 -7.87 -5.73 -17.54
N PRO A 154 -8.41 -6.57 -16.66
CA PRO A 154 -8.89 -6.10 -15.35
C PRO A 154 -7.76 -5.52 -14.51
N VAL A 155 -8.05 -4.41 -13.85
CA VAL A 155 -7.12 -3.71 -12.96
C VAL A 155 -7.59 -3.84 -11.52
N PHE A 156 -6.64 -4.09 -10.63
CA PHE A 156 -6.85 -4.22 -9.18
C PHE A 156 -5.99 -3.21 -8.46
N PHE A 157 -6.55 -2.60 -7.42
CA PHE A 157 -5.82 -1.67 -6.56
C PHE A 157 -6.04 -2.05 -5.09
N LEU A 158 -4.95 -2.30 -4.36
CA LEU A 158 -4.95 -2.66 -2.94
C LEU A 158 -4.30 -1.54 -2.12
N ASP A 159 -4.97 -1.07 -1.08
CA ASP A 159 -4.48 0.02 -0.22
C ASP A 159 -5.19 -0.03 1.15
N ASP A 160 -4.49 0.34 2.23
CA ASP A 160 -5.03 0.39 3.59
C ASP A 160 -5.75 1.71 3.91
N ILE A 161 -5.44 2.77 3.16
CA ILE A 161 -5.95 4.12 3.41
C ILE A 161 -7.28 4.35 2.68
N PRO A 162 -8.42 4.55 3.39
CA PRO A 162 -9.73 4.77 2.77
C PRO A 162 -9.75 5.89 1.73
N HIS A 163 -9.03 6.99 1.98
CA HIS A 163 -8.99 8.13 1.06
C HIS A 163 -8.30 7.78 -0.27
N ASN A 164 -7.32 6.88 -0.29
CA ASN A 164 -6.73 6.38 -1.53
C ASN A 164 -7.72 5.53 -2.29
N ILE A 165 -8.40 4.60 -1.61
CA ILE A 165 -9.45 3.74 -2.19
C ILE A 165 -10.57 4.60 -2.80
N ASP A 166 -11.08 5.58 -2.04
CA ASP A 166 -12.15 6.46 -2.51
C ASP A 166 -11.70 7.32 -3.71
N SER A 167 -10.47 7.82 -3.67
CA SER A 167 -9.87 8.55 -4.79
C SER A 167 -9.73 7.71 -6.06
N VAL A 168 -9.31 6.43 -5.91
CA VAL A 168 -9.22 5.53 -7.08
C VAL A 168 -10.61 5.23 -7.65
N ALA A 169 -11.60 4.95 -6.81
CA ALA A 169 -12.97 4.72 -7.25
C ALA A 169 -13.57 5.94 -7.99
N GLU A 170 -13.18 7.16 -7.60
CA GLU A 170 -13.62 8.39 -8.26
C GLU A 170 -12.95 8.60 -9.63
N HIS A 171 -11.62 8.35 -9.73
CA HIS A 171 -10.87 8.63 -10.95
C HIS A 171 -10.88 7.48 -11.97
N ALA A 172 -11.00 6.24 -11.49
CA ALA A 172 -10.94 5.00 -12.28
C ALA A 172 -12.02 4.01 -11.81
N PRO A 173 -13.31 4.27 -12.08
CA PRO A 173 -14.43 3.49 -11.53
C PRO A 173 -14.46 2.02 -11.97
N ASP A 174 -13.76 1.67 -13.04
CA ASP A 174 -13.67 0.29 -13.55
C ASP A 174 -12.56 -0.54 -12.83
N VAL A 175 -11.75 0.09 -11.98
CA VAL A 175 -10.72 -0.58 -11.19
C VAL A 175 -11.36 -1.32 -10.01
N ASN A 176 -11.00 -2.58 -9.83
CA ASN A 176 -11.40 -3.36 -8.66
C ASN A 176 -10.58 -2.91 -7.43
N THR A 177 -11.17 -2.07 -6.60
CA THR A 177 -10.53 -1.53 -5.40
C THR A 177 -10.71 -2.48 -4.22
N ILE A 178 -9.61 -2.89 -3.61
CA ILE A 178 -9.58 -3.76 -2.42
C ILE A 178 -9.03 -2.94 -1.26
N HIS A 179 -9.88 -2.63 -0.28
CA HIS A 179 -9.45 -2.03 0.97
C HIS A 179 -8.84 -3.14 1.82
N PHE A 180 -7.52 -3.12 1.99
CA PHE A 180 -6.73 -4.16 2.64
C PHE A 180 -5.93 -3.58 3.81
N ILE A 181 -5.99 -4.19 4.99
CA ILE A 181 -5.19 -3.79 6.16
C ILE A 181 -4.57 -5.06 6.76
N ALA A 182 -3.24 -5.15 6.75
CA ALA A 182 -2.52 -6.32 7.22
C ALA A 182 -2.58 -6.52 8.74
N ASP A 183 -2.61 -5.43 9.52
CA ASP A 183 -2.74 -5.49 10.99
C ASP A 183 -4.20 -5.66 11.40
N GLU A 184 -4.52 -6.82 11.97
CA GLU A 184 -5.88 -7.14 12.45
C GLU A 184 -6.42 -6.15 13.48
N ARG A 185 -5.54 -5.51 14.28
CA ARG A 185 -5.94 -4.52 15.29
C ARG A 185 -6.43 -3.25 14.62
N LEU A 186 -5.70 -2.77 13.59
CA LEU A 186 -6.09 -1.62 12.78
C LEU A 186 -7.33 -1.94 11.95
N GLY A 187 -7.39 -3.14 11.38
CA GLY A 187 -8.53 -3.61 10.61
C GLY A 187 -9.86 -3.53 11.36
N LYS A 188 -9.84 -3.71 12.69
CA LYS A 188 -11.03 -3.59 13.55
C LYS A 188 -11.46 -2.14 13.82
N LEU A 189 -10.55 -1.18 13.65
CA LEU A 189 -10.82 0.24 13.90
C LEU A 189 -11.51 0.94 12.73
N ILE A 190 -11.42 0.37 11.55
CA ILE A 190 -11.87 0.99 10.30
C ILE A 190 -12.78 0.05 9.51
N GLY A 191 -13.94 0.55 9.13
CA GLY A 191 -14.85 -0.15 8.23
C GLY A 191 -14.37 -0.11 6.78
N LYS A 192 -15.08 -0.85 5.91
CA LYS A 192 -14.82 -0.81 4.46
C LYS A 192 -14.93 0.61 3.93
N ALA A 193 -13.93 1.09 3.17
CA ALA A 193 -13.95 2.36 2.46
C ALA A 193 -15.15 2.41 1.49
N LYS A 194 -15.70 3.60 1.26
CA LYS A 194 -16.92 3.78 0.43
C LYS A 194 -16.69 3.34 -1.01
N GLY A 195 -15.51 3.68 -1.56
CA GLY A 195 -15.12 3.33 -2.91
C GLY A 195 -14.58 1.90 -3.06
N ALA A 196 -14.51 1.10 -1.99
CA ALA A 196 -13.98 -0.24 -2.08
C ALA A 196 -14.97 -1.22 -2.74
N THR A 197 -14.52 -1.93 -3.76
CA THR A 197 -15.22 -3.10 -4.31
C THR A 197 -15.32 -4.19 -3.25
N ALA A 198 -14.20 -4.47 -2.58
CA ALA A 198 -14.12 -5.45 -1.50
C ALA A 198 -13.35 -4.92 -0.29
N ARG A 199 -13.62 -5.46 0.92
CA ARG A 199 -12.75 -5.41 2.08
C ARG A 199 -12.19 -6.81 2.28
N ILE A 200 -10.86 -6.93 2.19
CA ILE A 200 -10.13 -8.19 2.32
C ILE A 200 -8.84 -7.89 3.05
N ASP A 201 -8.58 -8.56 4.18
CA ASP A 201 -7.41 -8.31 5.03
C ASP A 201 -6.45 -9.53 5.07
N ILE A 202 -6.73 -10.56 4.28
CA ILE A 202 -5.96 -11.81 4.22
C ILE A 202 -5.52 -12.07 2.78
N TRP A 203 -4.23 -12.24 2.55
CA TRP A 203 -3.67 -12.41 1.21
C TRP A 203 -4.21 -13.64 0.46
N ALA A 204 -4.52 -14.74 1.15
CA ALA A 204 -5.14 -15.90 0.52
C ALA A 204 -6.53 -15.58 -0.05
N GLU A 205 -7.35 -14.80 0.67
CA GLU A 205 -8.66 -14.35 0.20
C GLU A 205 -8.52 -13.33 -0.95
N ALA A 206 -7.51 -12.45 -0.89
CA ALA A 206 -7.20 -11.52 -1.97
C ALA A 206 -6.80 -12.27 -3.26
N HIS A 207 -6.01 -13.37 -3.12
CA HIS A 207 -5.71 -14.25 -4.25
C HIS A 207 -6.97 -14.75 -4.93
N ASP A 208 -7.89 -15.35 -4.16
CA ASP A 208 -9.10 -15.98 -4.70
C ASP A 208 -10.02 -14.94 -5.37
N PHE A 209 -10.15 -13.78 -4.76
CA PHE A 209 -10.93 -12.68 -5.34
C PHE A 209 -10.33 -12.19 -6.68
N ILE A 210 -9.02 -11.93 -6.72
CA ILE A 210 -8.32 -11.44 -7.91
C ILE A 210 -8.33 -12.49 -9.02
N ALA A 211 -7.97 -13.75 -8.71
CA ALA A 211 -7.93 -14.84 -9.67
C ALA A 211 -9.33 -15.13 -10.25
N GLY A 212 -10.37 -15.08 -9.42
CA GLY A 212 -11.76 -15.22 -9.87
C GLY A 212 -12.16 -14.15 -10.87
N LYS A 213 -11.87 -12.87 -10.57
CA LYS A 213 -12.15 -11.75 -11.49
C LYS A 213 -11.39 -11.84 -12.81
N ILE A 214 -10.14 -12.31 -12.78
CA ILE A 214 -9.36 -12.55 -14.01
C ILE A 214 -9.99 -13.67 -14.84
N ALA A 215 -10.42 -14.75 -14.20
CA ALA A 215 -11.07 -15.87 -14.87
C ALA A 215 -12.42 -15.45 -15.53
N ASP A 216 -13.25 -14.67 -14.81
CA ASP A 216 -14.50 -14.14 -15.32
C ASP A 216 -14.32 -13.24 -16.54
N HIS A 217 -13.23 -12.46 -16.58
CA HIS A 217 -12.92 -11.58 -17.71
C HIS A 217 -12.52 -12.36 -18.98
N ASN A 218 -11.87 -13.53 -18.80
CA ASN A 218 -11.38 -14.37 -19.88
C ASN A 218 -12.45 -15.37 -20.43
N ALA A 219 -13.61 -15.43 -19.80
CA ALA A 219 -14.71 -16.36 -20.15
C ALA A 219 -15.64 -15.76 -21.19
#